data_0bed530fea9f69e04dd1db2511e5ada6
#
_entry.id   0bed530fea9f69e04dd1db2511e5ada6
#
_cell.length_a   1.000
_cell.length_b   1.000
_cell.length_c   1.000
_cell.angle_alpha   90.00
_cell.angle_beta   90.00
_cell.angle_gamma   90.00
#
_symmetry.space_group_name_H-M   'P 1'
#
loop_
_entity.id
_entity.type
_entity.pdbx_description
1 polymer ?
#
loop_
_entity_poly.entity_id
_entity_poly.type
_entity_poly.pdbx_seq_one_letter_code
_entity_poly.pdbx_strand_id
1 'polypeptide(L)'
;ILMNNSRVYSSRSIHKNIKNQCENISLNTVIKYLEYLKEAYIIDEIPQYSTKAKKELSYYCKIYNADVCFNSLRVNNNRYDIDHNLENIVYNELLYMGYNVKLYDNAGKEIDFIATKNNKVFLIQVAYSVVDEKAYQREFGAFSNIDNSNQKIIITTDNIDFSTSTVKHIKLDDFLLMEEL
;
A
#
# COMPACT_ATOMS: atom_id res chain seq x y z
N ILE A 1 -8.42 12.21 -6.74
CA ILE A 1 -7.30 11.27 -6.90
C ILE A 1 -6.49 11.24 -5.62
N LEU A 2 -5.91 12.35 -5.20
CA LEU A 2 -5.09 12.44 -3.97
C LEU A 2 -5.82 11.98 -2.69
N MET A 3 -7.16 11.95 -2.70
CA MET A 3 -8.01 11.52 -1.58
C MET A 3 -8.27 9.99 -1.56
N ASN A 4 -7.84 9.26 -2.56
CA ASN A 4 -8.07 7.80 -2.68
C ASN A 4 -6.77 7.01 -2.64
N ASN A 5 -5.73 7.57 -2.02
CA ASN A 5 -4.47 6.85 -1.84
C ASN A 5 -4.70 5.55 -1.05
N SER A 6 -3.83 4.58 -1.27
CA SER A 6 -3.86 3.24 -0.66
C SER A 6 -5.14 2.42 -0.91
N ARG A 7 -6.06 2.88 -1.76
CA ARG A 7 -7.22 2.09 -2.17
C ARG A 7 -7.04 1.58 -3.60
N VAL A 8 -7.45 0.34 -3.81
CA VAL A 8 -7.48 -0.24 -5.16
C VAL A 8 -8.47 0.51 -6.03
N TYR A 9 -8.04 0.93 -7.20
CA TYR A 9 -8.87 1.66 -8.15
C TYR A 9 -8.62 1.21 -9.59
N SER A 10 -9.48 1.66 -10.48
CA SER A 10 -9.27 1.62 -11.92
C SER A 10 -9.59 2.98 -12.53
N SER A 11 -8.96 3.34 -13.64
CA SER A 11 -9.23 4.60 -14.35
C SER A 11 -10.71 4.76 -14.68
N ARG A 12 -11.42 3.63 -14.93
CA ARG A 12 -12.88 3.62 -15.14
C ARG A 12 -13.67 3.99 -13.90
N SER A 13 -13.24 3.52 -12.71
CA SER A 13 -13.92 3.88 -11.45
C SER A 13 -13.73 5.35 -11.11
N ILE A 14 -12.53 5.88 -11.32
CA ILE A 14 -12.25 7.31 -11.18
C ILE A 14 -13.09 8.12 -12.15
N HIS A 15 -13.12 7.75 -13.44
CA HIS A 15 -13.94 8.42 -14.43
C HIS A 15 -15.42 8.46 -14.05
N LYS A 16 -15.99 7.32 -13.58
CA LYS A 16 -17.38 7.26 -13.13
C LYS A 16 -17.65 8.23 -11.98
N ASN A 17 -16.73 8.32 -11.00
CA ASN A 17 -16.90 9.21 -9.86
C ASN A 17 -16.81 10.69 -10.26
N ILE A 18 -15.87 11.05 -11.14
CA ILE A 18 -15.71 12.43 -11.62
C ILE A 18 -16.90 12.82 -12.51
N LYS A 19 -17.37 11.92 -13.38
CA LYS A 19 -18.49 12.18 -14.27
C LYS A 19 -19.78 12.55 -13.52
N ASN A 20 -19.96 12.04 -12.31
CA ASN A 20 -21.08 12.41 -11.45
C ASN A 20 -20.99 13.87 -10.95
N GLN A 21 -19.82 14.49 -11.03
CA GLN A 21 -19.57 15.87 -10.57
C GLN A 21 -19.28 16.83 -11.73
N CYS A 22 -18.74 16.32 -12.83
CA CYS A 22 -18.34 17.06 -14.02
C CYS A 22 -18.87 16.38 -15.29
N GLU A 23 -19.86 16.92 -15.94
CA GLU A 23 -20.62 16.27 -17.01
C GLU A 23 -19.83 15.92 -18.28
N ASN A 24 -18.69 16.57 -18.57
CA ASN A 24 -18.02 16.50 -19.87
C ASN A 24 -16.56 16.00 -19.83
N ILE A 25 -16.23 15.07 -18.93
CA ILE A 25 -14.90 14.48 -18.92
C ILE A 25 -14.89 13.10 -19.63
N SER A 26 -13.92 12.88 -20.51
CA SER A 26 -13.72 11.58 -21.15
C SER A 26 -12.82 10.65 -20.31
N LEU A 27 -12.96 9.35 -20.48
CA LEU A 27 -12.06 8.37 -19.85
C LEU A 27 -10.60 8.62 -20.26
N ASN A 28 -10.36 8.93 -21.53
CA ASN A 28 -9.01 9.24 -22.03
C ASN A 28 -8.41 10.49 -21.36
N THR A 29 -9.23 11.47 -21.05
CA THR A 29 -8.80 12.66 -20.31
C THR A 29 -8.36 12.30 -18.88
N VAL A 30 -9.12 11.43 -18.21
CA VAL A 30 -8.77 10.94 -16.86
C VAL A 30 -7.45 10.18 -16.90
N ILE A 31 -7.26 9.28 -17.87
CA ILE A 31 -6.01 8.53 -18.03
C ILE A 31 -4.83 9.48 -18.22
N LYS A 32 -4.94 10.47 -19.12
CA LYS A 32 -3.88 11.46 -19.34
C LYS A 32 -3.55 12.26 -18.07
N TYR A 33 -4.55 12.65 -17.29
CA TYR A 33 -4.29 13.37 -16.04
C TYR A 33 -3.57 12.50 -15.01
N LEU A 34 -3.88 11.20 -14.93
CA LEU A 34 -3.13 10.27 -14.09
C LEU A 34 -1.67 10.17 -14.55
N GLU A 35 -1.44 10.06 -15.87
CA GLU A 35 -0.09 10.05 -16.45
C GLU A 35 0.68 11.33 -16.09
N TYR A 36 0.07 12.51 -16.25
CA TYR A 36 0.71 13.78 -15.90
C TYR A 36 1.05 13.89 -14.40
N LEU A 37 0.17 13.38 -13.52
CA LEU A 37 0.46 13.36 -12.08
C LEU A 37 1.63 12.43 -11.74
N LYS A 38 1.77 11.32 -12.45
CA LYS A 38 2.93 10.41 -12.32
C LYS A 38 4.20 11.05 -12.86
N GLU A 39 4.15 11.64 -14.05
CA GLU A 39 5.29 12.35 -14.65
C GLU A 39 5.77 13.54 -13.80
N ALA A 40 4.84 14.19 -13.10
CA ALA A 40 5.14 15.27 -12.17
C ALA A 40 5.59 14.78 -10.78
N TYR A 41 5.74 13.47 -10.57
CA TYR A 41 6.10 12.85 -9.29
C TYR A 41 5.18 13.28 -8.13
N ILE A 42 3.90 13.52 -8.40
CA ILE A 42 2.88 13.83 -7.37
C ILE A 42 2.30 12.54 -6.81
N ILE A 43 2.09 11.56 -7.67
CA ILE A 43 1.58 10.23 -7.30
C ILE A 43 2.45 9.14 -7.91
N ASP A 44 2.43 7.98 -7.27
CA ASP A 44 2.89 6.74 -7.84
C ASP A 44 1.75 5.72 -7.92
N GLU A 45 1.84 4.80 -8.87
CA GLU A 45 0.79 3.83 -9.19
C GLU A 45 1.38 2.43 -9.16
N ILE A 46 0.94 1.62 -8.19
CA ILE A 46 1.46 0.28 -7.99
C ILE A 46 0.48 -0.74 -8.54
N PRO A 47 0.92 -1.61 -9.47
CA PRO A 47 0.11 -2.71 -9.95
C PRO A 47 -0.04 -3.80 -8.90
N GLN A 48 -1.18 -4.47 -8.90
CA GLN A 48 -1.43 -5.63 -8.07
C GLN A 48 -0.88 -6.91 -8.72
N TYR A 49 -0.06 -7.66 -7.98
CA TYR A 49 0.33 -9.00 -8.36
C TYR A 49 -0.65 -10.02 -7.78
N SER A 50 -1.27 -10.82 -8.63
CA SER A 50 -2.21 -11.87 -8.21
C SER A 50 -1.58 -13.26 -8.36
N THR A 51 -1.50 -13.99 -7.25
CA THR A 51 -1.03 -15.40 -7.25
C THR A 51 -1.98 -16.31 -8.01
N LYS A 52 -3.30 -16.07 -7.92
CA LYS A 52 -4.31 -16.84 -8.64
C LYS A 52 -4.18 -16.69 -10.16
N ALA A 53 -3.91 -15.50 -10.64
CA ALA A 53 -3.69 -15.23 -12.06
C ALA A 53 -2.25 -15.45 -12.50
N LYS A 54 -1.30 -15.61 -11.56
CA LYS A 54 0.16 -15.67 -11.80
C LYS A 54 0.67 -14.55 -12.70
N LYS A 55 0.09 -13.34 -12.58
CA LYS A 55 0.43 -12.16 -13.37
C LYS A 55 0.06 -10.88 -12.64
N GLU A 56 0.67 -9.79 -13.10
CA GLU A 56 0.25 -8.46 -12.70
C GLU A 56 -1.13 -8.14 -13.29
N LEU A 57 -2.00 -7.59 -12.45
CA LEU A 57 -3.31 -7.11 -12.85
C LEU A 57 -3.22 -5.61 -13.10
N SER A 58 -2.91 -5.22 -14.32
CA SER A 58 -2.79 -3.80 -14.72
C SER A 58 -4.08 -2.98 -14.58
N TYR A 59 -5.19 -3.62 -14.26
CA TYR A 59 -6.50 -2.95 -14.09
C TYR A 59 -6.80 -2.56 -12.65
N TYR A 60 -6.04 -3.09 -11.68
CA TYR A 60 -6.20 -2.82 -10.26
C TYR A 60 -4.88 -2.30 -9.73
N CYS A 61 -4.85 -1.04 -9.39
CA CYS A 61 -3.68 -0.36 -8.86
C CYS A 61 -4.07 0.35 -7.56
N LYS A 62 -3.10 0.51 -6.66
CA LYS A 62 -3.18 1.52 -5.59
C LYS A 62 -2.39 2.75 -6.02
N ILE A 63 -2.86 3.93 -5.61
CA ILE A 63 -2.10 5.18 -5.74
C ILE A 63 -1.51 5.53 -4.38
N TYR A 64 -0.25 5.88 -4.37
CA TYR A 64 0.43 6.49 -3.23
C TYR A 64 0.90 7.90 -3.60
N ASN A 65 0.78 8.81 -2.64
CA ASN A 65 1.25 10.18 -2.84
C ASN A 65 2.75 10.23 -2.56
N ALA A 66 3.51 10.91 -3.41
CA ALA A 66 4.95 11.11 -3.18
C ALA A 66 5.20 11.91 -1.90
N ASP A 67 4.32 12.87 -1.59
CA ASP A 67 4.30 13.58 -0.31
C ASP A 67 3.02 13.27 0.45
N VAL A 68 3.16 12.66 1.63
CA VAL A 68 2.03 12.31 2.51
C VAL A 68 1.25 13.53 3.02
N CYS A 69 1.81 14.75 2.94
CA CYS A 69 1.10 15.97 3.25
C CYS A 69 -0.14 16.15 2.36
N PHE A 70 -0.14 15.63 1.13
CA PHE A 70 -1.33 15.65 0.28
C PHE A 70 -2.51 14.89 0.88
N ASN A 71 -2.27 13.93 1.76
CA ASN A 71 -3.31 13.18 2.44
C ASN A 71 -4.08 14.03 3.45
N SER A 72 -3.44 15.10 3.97
CA SER A 72 -4.06 16.02 4.93
C SER A 72 -5.02 17.04 4.27
N LEU A 73 -4.99 17.16 2.94
CA LEU A 73 -5.91 18.02 2.20
C LEU A 73 -7.37 17.55 2.20
N ARG A 74 -7.68 16.44 2.88
CA ARG A 74 -9.05 15.95 3.12
C ARG A 74 -9.82 16.86 4.07
N VAL A 75 -10.25 18.01 3.61
CA VAL A 75 -10.70 19.11 4.47
C VAL A 75 -12.13 18.97 4.99
N ASN A 76 -12.94 17.98 4.61
CA ASN A 76 -14.36 18.11 4.91
C ASN A 76 -14.96 17.22 6.01
N ASN A 77 -14.22 16.33 6.67
CA ASN A 77 -14.79 15.56 7.81
C ASN A 77 -13.79 15.13 8.89
N ASN A 78 -12.66 15.78 9.06
CA ASN A 78 -11.71 15.56 10.18
C ASN A 78 -11.35 14.09 10.52
N ARG A 79 -11.56 13.15 9.61
CA ARG A 79 -11.10 11.78 9.78
C ARG A 79 -9.82 11.59 8.99
N TYR A 80 -8.73 11.82 9.69
CA TYR A 80 -7.41 11.44 9.25
C TYR A 80 -7.38 9.90 9.21
N ASP A 81 -7.22 9.33 8.03
CA ASP A 81 -7.12 7.88 7.84
C ASP A 81 -5.68 7.46 8.11
N ILE A 82 -5.41 7.14 9.37
CA ILE A 82 -4.07 6.89 9.85
C ILE A 82 -3.47 5.64 9.21
N ASP A 83 -4.25 4.58 9.04
CA ASP A 83 -3.76 3.32 8.46
C ASP A 83 -3.27 3.54 7.02
N HIS A 84 -4.07 4.23 6.19
CA HIS A 84 -3.69 4.55 4.82
C HIS A 84 -2.47 5.48 4.74
N ASN A 85 -2.28 6.36 5.71
CA ASN A 85 -1.09 7.20 5.76
C ASN A 85 0.15 6.40 6.14
N LEU A 86 0.02 5.44 7.05
CA LEU A 86 1.11 4.55 7.43
C LEU A 86 1.54 3.67 6.26
N GLU A 87 0.59 3.10 5.51
CA GLU A 87 0.92 2.38 4.27
C GLU A 87 1.72 3.28 3.30
N ASN A 88 1.28 4.54 3.10
CA ASN A 88 1.96 5.46 2.19
C ASN A 88 3.38 5.81 2.68
N ILE A 89 3.56 6.01 3.98
CA ILE A 89 4.88 6.27 4.58
C ILE A 89 5.79 5.06 4.35
N VAL A 90 5.33 3.86 4.68
CA VAL A 90 6.12 2.63 4.50
C VAL A 90 6.45 2.40 3.02
N TYR A 91 5.50 2.65 2.12
CA TYR A 91 5.74 2.57 0.68
C TYR A 91 6.88 3.49 0.23
N ASN A 92 6.80 4.78 0.59
CA ASN A 92 7.81 5.76 0.21
C ASN A 92 9.18 5.39 0.76
N GLU A 93 9.26 4.89 2.00
CA GLU A 93 10.51 4.46 2.61
C GLU A 93 11.10 3.23 1.92
N LEU A 94 10.28 2.24 1.56
CA LEU A 94 10.73 1.09 0.79
C LEU A 94 11.33 1.48 -0.57
N LEU A 95 10.73 2.47 -1.25
CA LEU A 95 11.27 3.02 -2.49
C LEU A 95 12.62 3.73 -2.24
N TYR A 96 12.70 4.53 -1.16
CA TYR A 96 13.93 5.23 -0.77
C TYR A 96 15.06 4.24 -0.48
N MET A 97 14.77 3.13 0.19
CA MET A 97 15.70 2.01 0.42
C MET A 97 16.08 1.26 -0.88
N GLY A 98 15.43 1.56 -2.01
CA GLY A 98 15.70 0.95 -3.32
C GLY A 98 15.04 -0.40 -3.57
N TYR A 99 13.93 -0.71 -2.88
CA TYR A 99 13.13 -1.89 -3.16
C TYR A 99 12.22 -1.70 -4.37
N ASN A 100 12.01 -2.78 -5.13
CA ASN A 100 10.89 -2.87 -6.06
C ASN A 100 9.67 -3.34 -5.27
N VAL A 101 8.61 -2.53 -5.25
CA VAL A 101 7.43 -2.75 -4.41
C VAL A 101 6.20 -3.00 -5.29
N LYS A 102 5.41 -4.02 -4.96
CA LYS A 102 4.13 -4.33 -5.59
C LYS A 102 3.11 -4.67 -4.52
N LEU A 103 1.83 -4.58 -4.88
CA LEU A 103 0.76 -5.14 -4.05
C LEU A 103 0.72 -6.65 -4.23
N TYR A 104 0.34 -7.38 -3.20
CA TYR A 104 0.29 -8.83 -3.26
C TYR A 104 -1.09 -9.36 -2.87
N ASP A 105 -1.73 -10.07 -3.78
CA ASP A 105 -2.99 -10.79 -3.52
C ASP A 105 -2.72 -12.29 -3.39
N ASN A 106 -2.88 -12.81 -2.19
CA ASN A 106 -2.79 -14.24 -1.90
C ASN A 106 -4.18 -14.88 -1.89
N ALA A 107 -4.68 -15.22 -3.05
CA ALA A 107 -5.96 -15.91 -3.22
C ALA A 107 -7.14 -15.22 -2.52
N GLY A 108 -7.18 -13.90 -2.54
CA GLY A 108 -8.21 -13.06 -1.94
C GLY A 108 -7.87 -12.53 -0.55
N LYS A 109 -6.67 -12.82 -0.04
CA LYS A 109 -6.08 -12.13 1.11
C LYS A 109 -5.04 -11.15 0.61
N GLU A 110 -5.30 -9.89 0.84
CA GLU A 110 -4.38 -8.81 0.48
C GLU A 110 -3.25 -8.73 1.49
N ILE A 111 -2.02 -8.63 0.99
CA ILE A 111 -0.85 -8.20 1.74
C ILE A 111 -0.44 -6.86 1.15
N ASP A 112 -0.18 -5.88 2.01
CA ASP A 112 0.05 -4.52 1.56
C ASP A 112 1.18 -4.44 0.55
N PHE A 113 2.31 -5.10 0.83
CA PHE A 113 3.44 -5.05 -0.08
C PHE A 113 4.18 -6.38 -0.22
N ILE A 114 4.63 -6.64 -1.45
CA ILE A 114 5.76 -7.51 -1.74
C ILE A 114 6.93 -6.60 -2.17
N ALA A 115 8.01 -6.59 -1.40
CA ALA A 115 9.20 -5.80 -1.64
C ALA A 115 10.36 -6.71 -2.04
N THR A 116 11.04 -6.39 -3.15
CA THR A 116 12.13 -7.21 -3.68
C THR A 116 13.39 -6.37 -3.91
N LYS A 117 14.54 -6.87 -3.42
CA LYS A 117 15.86 -6.28 -3.62
C LYS A 117 16.91 -7.38 -3.54
N ASN A 118 17.87 -7.42 -4.46
CA ASN A 118 18.99 -8.35 -4.45
C ASN A 118 18.58 -9.84 -4.27
N ASN A 119 17.53 -10.29 -4.98
CA ASN A 119 16.95 -11.63 -4.87
C ASN A 119 16.33 -11.97 -3.50
N LYS A 120 16.24 -11.04 -2.58
CA LYS A 120 15.47 -11.19 -1.35
C LYS A 120 14.04 -10.74 -1.59
N VAL A 121 13.09 -11.43 -0.97
CA VAL A 121 11.65 -11.15 -1.08
C VAL A 121 11.08 -10.99 0.32
N PHE A 122 10.42 -9.87 0.55
CA PHE A 122 9.76 -9.53 1.80
C PHE A 122 8.26 -9.35 1.55
N LEU A 123 7.45 -9.96 2.39
CA LEU A 123 6.00 -9.75 2.44
C LEU A 123 5.71 -8.85 3.65
N ILE A 124 5.12 -7.70 3.41
CA ILE A 124 5.00 -6.64 4.42
C ILE A 124 3.53 -6.29 4.60
N GLN A 125 3.10 -6.29 5.85
CA GLN A 125 1.80 -5.80 6.30
C GLN A 125 2.00 -4.57 7.17
N VAL A 126 1.13 -3.58 7.05
CA VAL A 126 1.22 -2.32 7.79
C VAL A 126 -0.08 -2.09 8.55
N ALA A 127 0.01 -1.85 9.84
CA ALA A 127 -1.15 -1.52 10.67
C ALA A 127 -0.80 -0.45 11.70
N TYR A 128 -1.79 0.32 12.14
CA TYR A 128 -1.57 1.26 13.23
C TYR A 128 -1.19 0.54 14.51
N SER A 129 -1.95 -0.51 14.88
CA SER A 129 -1.71 -1.30 16.08
C SER A 129 -2.27 -2.72 15.91
N VAL A 130 -1.60 -3.69 16.53
CA VAL A 130 -2.03 -5.09 16.63
C VAL A 130 -2.24 -5.53 18.10
N VAL A 131 -2.36 -4.59 19.03
CA VAL A 131 -2.64 -4.90 20.43
C VAL A 131 -4.02 -5.53 20.61
N ASP A 132 -5.01 -5.10 19.83
CA ASP A 132 -6.34 -5.72 19.82
C ASP A 132 -6.32 -7.08 19.12
N GLU A 133 -6.94 -8.09 19.75
CA GLU A 133 -6.95 -9.47 19.24
C GLU A 133 -7.54 -9.58 17.82
N LYS A 134 -8.57 -8.81 17.49
CA LYS A 134 -9.16 -8.84 16.15
C LYS A 134 -8.21 -8.25 15.11
N ALA A 135 -7.52 -7.14 15.47
CA ALA A 135 -6.50 -6.54 14.62
C ALA A 135 -5.34 -7.53 14.43
N TYR A 136 -4.86 -8.15 15.51
CA TYR A 136 -3.82 -9.18 15.45
C TYR A 136 -4.19 -10.31 14.50
N GLN A 137 -5.37 -10.92 14.67
CA GLN A 137 -5.82 -12.03 13.83
C GLN A 137 -6.00 -11.63 12.35
N ARG A 138 -6.42 -10.41 12.10
CA ARG A 138 -6.55 -9.89 10.72
C ARG A 138 -5.19 -9.75 10.07
N GLU A 139 -4.25 -9.04 10.70
CA GLU A 139 -2.97 -8.68 10.10
C GLU A 139 -2.03 -9.88 10.00
N PHE A 140 -1.86 -10.65 11.08
CA PHE A 140 -1.06 -11.88 11.05
C PHE A 140 -1.73 -12.98 10.19
N GLY A 141 -3.06 -13.00 10.17
CA GLY A 141 -3.85 -13.92 9.34
C GLY A 141 -3.67 -13.70 7.84
N ALA A 142 -3.24 -12.51 7.39
CA ALA A 142 -2.91 -12.24 5.99
C ALA A 142 -1.79 -13.16 5.48
N PHE A 143 -0.84 -13.50 6.35
CA PHE A 143 0.29 -14.39 6.02
C PHE A 143 -0.06 -15.90 6.06
N SER A 144 -1.29 -16.25 6.43
CA SER A 144 -1.67 -17.67 6.51
C SER A 144 -1.62 -18.33 5.12
N ASN A 145 -1.16 -19.60 5.09
CA ASN A 145 -0.99 -20.40 3.87
C ASN A 145 0.02 -19.84 2.85
N ILE A 146 0.89 -18.93 3.28
CA ILE A 146 2.03 -18.48 2.47
C ILE A 146 3.26 -19.28 2.87
N ASP A 147 4.01 -19.74 1.86
CA ASP A 147 5.28 -20.41 2.05
C ASP A 147 6.22 -19.60 2.98
N ASN A 148 6.89 -20.30 3.89
CA ASN A 148 7.84 -19.68 4.81
C ASN A 148 9.22 -19.38 4.16
N SER A 149 9.38 -19.64 2.87
CA SER A 149 10.58 -19.24 2.11
C SER A 149 10.75 -17.72 2.01
N ASN A 150 9.64 -16.95 2.07
CA ASN A 150 9.66 -15.50 2.04
C ASN A 150 9.67 -14.93 3.47
N GLN A 151 10.44 -13.88 3.69
CA GLN A 151 10.44 -13.17 4.96
C GLN A 151 9.14 -12.38 5.11
N LYS A 152 8.49 -12.56 6.25
CA LYS A 152 7.22 -11.92 6.58
C LYS A 152 7.46 -10.87 7.65
N ILE A 153 7.02 -9.65 7.38
CA ILE A 153 7.22 -8.50 8.26
C ILE A 153 5.87 -7.84 8.52
N ILE A 154 5.61 -7.47 9.76
CA ILE A 154 4.54 -6.57 10.13
C ILE A 154 5.13 -5.29 10.70
N ILE A 155 4.68 -4.13 10.22
CA ILE A 155 5.14 -2.83 10.69
C ILE A 155 3.97 -2.15 11.39
N THR A 156 4.17 -1.74 12.65
CA THR A 156 3.15 -1.04 13.43
C THR A 156 3.74 0.12 14.25
N THR A 157 2.88 0.89 14.90
CA THR A 157 3.33 1.93 15.86
C THR A 157 3.48 1.39 17.27
N ASP A 158 3.23 0.11 17.52
CA ASP A 158 3.29 -0.49 18.84
C ASP A 158 4.71 -0.52 19.40
N ASN A 159 4.83 -0.28 20.73
CA ASN A 159 6.10 -0.38 21.44
C ASN A 159 6.40 -1.79 21.96
N ILE A 160 5.44 -2.71 21.84
CA ILE A 160 5.57 -4.12 22.25
C ILE A 160 5.95 -4.94 21.03
N ASP A 161 6.94 -5.83 21.19
CA ASP A 161 7.33 -6.75 20.11
C ASP A 161 6.31 -7.91 20.01
N PHE A 162 5.67 -8.00 18.86
CA PHE A 162 4.73 -9.06 18.49
C PHE A 162 5.35 -10.11 17.55
N SER A 163 6.67 -10.16 17.42
CA SER A 163 7.35 -11.14 16.57
C SER A 163 6.96 -12.57 16.94
N THR A 164 6.78 -13.39 15.91
CA THR A 164 6.56 -14.84 16.04
C THR A 164 7.73 -15.61 15.43
N SER A 165 7.68 -16.93 15.43
CA SER A 165 8.69 -17.76 14.77
C SER A 165 8.76 -17.55 13.24
N THR A 166 7.72 -16.98 12.62
CA THR A 166 7.59 -16.86 11.15
C THR A 166 7.35 -15.45 10.66
N VAL A 167 6.97 -14.51 11.53
CA VAL A 167 6.69 -13.13 11.18
C VAL A 167 7.49 -12.22 12.11
N LYS A 168 8.32 -11.35 11.54
CA LYS A 168 9.06 -10.33 12.28
C LYS A 168 8.17 -9.10 12.46
N HIS A 169 8.04 -8.60 13.69
CA HIS A 169 7.45 -7.30 13.97
C HIS A 169 8.54 -6.23 13.99
N ILE A 170 8.28 -5.11 13.36
CA ILE A 170 9.16 -3.94 13.36
C ILE A 170 8.32 -2.72 13.75
N LYS A 171 8.78 -1.96 14.75
CA LYS A 171 8.18 -0.68 15.06
C LYS A 171 8.43 0.31 13.92
N LEU A 172 7.44 1.14 13.58
CA LEU A 172 7.54 2.12 12.49
C LEU A 172 8.75 3.04 12.64
N ASP A 173 9.00 3.56 13.86
CA ASP A 173 10.12 4.48 14.10
C ASP A 173 11.47 3.80 13.81
N ASP A 174 11.61 2.53 14.19
CA ASP A 174 12.82 1.74 13.92
C ASP A 174 12.96 1.45 12.43
N PHE A 175 11.85 1.10 11.75
CA PHE A 175 11.83 0.89 10.30
C PHE A 175 12.31 2.12 9.53
N LEU A 176 11.86 3.33 9.91
CA LEU A 176 12.25 4.58 9.26
C LEU A 176 13.73 4.97 9.47
N LEU A 177 14.42 4.31 10.38
CA LEU A 177 15.87 4.50 10.64
C LEU A 177 16.73 3.41 9.99
N MET A 178 16.12 2.41 9.33
CA MET A 178 16.85 1.33 8.68
C MET A 178 17.35 1.77 7.30
N GLU A 179 18.52 1.25 6.91
CA GLU A 179 19.05 1.41 5.54
C GLU A 179 18.55 0.29 4.62
N GLU A 180 18.22 -0.89 5.18
CA GLU A 180 17.64 -2.04 4.47
C GLU A 180 16.89 -2.97 5.45
N LEU A 181 16.01 -3.86 4.90
CA LEU A 181 15.26 -4.89 5.63
C LEU A 181 16.10 -6.13 5.96
#